data_80ddb4e70bde931715b62d1b8ec4e699
#
_entry.id   80ddb4e70bde931715b62d1b8ec4e699
#
_cell.length_a   1.000
_cell.length_b   1.000
_cell.length_c   1.000
_cell.angle_alpha   90.00
_cell.angle_beta   90.00
_cell.angle_gamma   90.00
#
_symmetry.space_group_name_H-M   'P 1'
#
loop_
_entity.id
_entity.type
_entity.pdbx_description
1 polymer ?
#
loop_
_entity_poly.entity_id
_entity_poly.type
_entity_poly.pdbx_seq_one_letter_code
_entity_poly.pdbx_strand_id
1 'polypeptide(L)'
;EGLDKAGGYGAQGLGMALLEGLRALGGRLVFGEFLGVEREGGWARSARIRREGREEAWPFGLLVLAPGPGLPRALRALGHPLPLTAEPHFKAWFPDPEGRFPREAPLLIWNEPQEIFAPEERALLEEEAELAPLLGLLPPGAHGRPEGEGFLALYNPLPREEAAPSGCLPSPPPFAGEVALRGLFPLLPGLRALLGVRPRVDGGYYVRTPENRPLLGPLEEGVWVLGALSGYGVMAALGAGNALAAWALGEEVPAWARAFAPGRFLDPA
;
A
#
# COMPACT_ATOMS: atom_id res chain seq x y z
N GLU A 1 -5.33 -22.25 16.24
CA GLU A 1 -4.80 -21.61 17.48
C GLU A 1 -3.95 -20.42 17.04
N GLY A 2 -4.38 -19.18 17.29
CA GLY A 2 -3.56 -17.99 17.06
C GLY A 2 -4.26 -16.79 16.44
N LEU A 3 -5.59 -16.77 16.33
CA LEU A 3 -6.34 -15.62 15.80
C LEU A 3 -6.81 -14.62 16.88
N ASP A 4 -6.53 -14.88 18.14
CA ASP A 4 -7.06 -14.09 19.25
C ASP A 4 -6.20 -12.85 19.61
N LYS A 5 -5.10 -12.63 18.90
CA LYS A 5 -4.34 -11.38 19.02
C LYS A 5 -4.30 -10.76 17.63
N ALA A 6 -4.79 -9.55 17.50
CA ALA A 6 -4.52 -8.68 16.35
C ALA A 6 -3.00 -8.39 16.32
N GLY A 7 -2.24 -9.43 16.09
CA GLY A 7 -0.79 -9.41 15.95
C GLY A 7 -0.46 -8.99 14.54
N GLY A 8 0.51 -8.12 14.39
CA GLY A 8 1.02 -7.77 13.08
C GLY A 8 1.57 -9.01 12.39
N TYR A 9 0.84 -9.53 11.43
CA TYR A 9 1.40 -10.51 10.51
C TYR A 9 2.49 -9.83 9.72
N GLY A 10 3.70 -10.37 9.76
CA GLY A 10 4.72 -9.94 8.84
C GLY A 10 4.25 -10.23 7.41
N ALA A 11 3.96 -9.20 6.62
CA ALA A 11 3.54 -9.37 5.22
C ALA A 11 4.49 -10.26 4.43
N GLN A 12 5.77 -10.23 4.78
CA GLN A 12 6.79 -11.10 4.21
C GLN A 12 6.56 -12.59 4.55
N GLY A 13 6.24 -12.90 5.80
CA GLY A 13 5.94 -14.29 6.22
C GLY A 13 4.72 -14.84 5.50
N LEU A 14 3.64 -14.04 5.40
CA LEU A 14 2.46 -14.42 4.63
C LEU A 14 2.80 -14.65 3.15
N GLY A 15 3.57 -13.74 2.53
CA GLY A 15 3.98 -13.87 1.14
C GLY A 15 4.83 -15.13 0.89
N MET A 16 5.73 -15.47 1.81
CA MET A 16 6.54 -16.70 1.72
C MET A 16 5.68 -17.96 1.82
N ALA A 17 4.74 -18.01 2.77
CA ALA A 17 3.83 -19.15 2.92
C ALA A 17 2.95 -19.36 1.67
N LEU A 18 2.43 -18.26 1.08
CA LEU A 18 1.67 -18.33 -0.17
C LEU A 18 2.53 -18.81 -1.35
N LEU A 19 3.77 -18.36 -1.43
CA LEU A 19 4.72 -18.79 -2.47
C LEU A 19 5.07 -20.28 -2.33
N GLU A 20 5.27 -20.78 -1.13
CA GLU A 20 5.50 -22.19 -0.85
C GLU A 20 4.29 -23.03 -1.26
N GLY A 21 3.07 -22.59 -0.91
CA GLY A 21 1.83 -23.23 -1.35
C GLY A 21 1.68 -23.25 -2.87
N LEU A 22 1.98 -22.13 -3.54
CA LEU A 22 1.97 -22.05 -5.00
C LEU A 22 2.94 -23.06 -5.63
N ARG A 23 4.17 -23.15 -5.10
CA ARG A 23 5.17 -24.11 -5.59
C ARG A 23 4.76 -25.56 -5.39
N ALA A 24 4.15 -25.87 -4.26
CA ALA A 24 3.62 -27.22 -3.98
C ALA A 24 2.53 -27.65 -4.98
N LEU A 25 1.81 -26.68 -5.55
CA LEU A 25 0.81 -26.87 -6.61
C LEU A 25 1.41 -26.81 -8.03
N GLY A 26 2.73 -26.78 -8.18
CA GLY A 26 3.41 -26.72 -9.48
C GLY A 26 3.58 -25.32 -10.04
N GLY A 27 3.20 -24.27 -9.31
CA GLY A 27 3.41 -22.88 -9.71
C GLY A 27 4.89 -22.48 -9.69
N ARG A 28 5.25 -21.47 -10.49
CA ARG A 28 6.62 -20.99 -10.61
C ARG A 28 6.69 -19.49 -10.34
N LEU A 29 7.73 -19.07 -9.60
CA LEU A 29 8.13 -17.67 -9.49
C LEU A 29 9.18 -17.38 -10.55
N VAL A 30 8.95 -16.34 -11.35
CA VAL A 30 9.86 -15.90 -12.40
C VAL A 30 10.13 -14.41 -12.21
N PHE A 31 11.40 -14.01 -12.25
CA PHE A 31 11.80 -12.61 -12.21
C PHE A 31 11.87 -12.04 -13.63
N GLY A 32 11.28 -10.87 -13.82
CA GLY A 32 11.27 -10.16 -15.10
C GLY A 32 10.49 -8.87 -15.00
N GLU A 33 10.59 -8.03 -16.02
CA GLU A 33 9.83 -6.81 -16.16
C GLU A 33 8.66 -7.05 -17.13
N PHE A 34 7.43 -6.81 -16.67
CA PHE A 34 6.26 -6.84 -17.53
C PHE A 34 6.24 -5.60 -18.42
N LEU A 35 6.19 -5.80 -19.74
CA LEU A 35 6.22 -4.74 -20.75
C LEU A 35 4.86 -4.47 -21.39
N GLY A 36 3.92 -5.41 -21.27
CA GLY A 36 2.61 -5.35 -21.90
C GLY A 36 2.17 -6.70 -22.44
N VAL A 37 1.26 -6.70 -23.38
CA VAL A 37 0.75 -7.92 -24.03
C VAL A 37 0.91 -7.86 -25.55
N GLU A 38 0.99 -9.03 -26.17
CA GLU A 38 0.80 -9.22 -27.60
C GLU A 38 -0.65 -9.62 -27.87
N ARG A 39 -1.18 -9.11 -28.98
CA ARG A 39 -2.58 -9.31 -29.35
C ARG A 39 -2.67 -10.05 -30.68
N GLU A 40 -3.59 -11.01 -30.74
CA GLU A 40 -3.96 -11.70 -31.96
C GLU A 40 -5.48 -11.56 -32.17
N GLY A 41 -5.90 -11.08 -33.31
CA GLY A 41 -7.32 -10.82 -33.58
C GLY A 41 -7.99 -9.81 -32.64
N GLY A 42 -7.20 -8.90 -32.02
CA GLY A 42 -7.67 -7.93 -31.03
C GLY A 42 -7.58 -8.42 -29.57
N TRP A 43 -7.35 -9.71 -29.33
CA TRP A 43 -7.33 -10.33 -28.01
C TRP A 43 -5.92 -10.48 -27.48
N ALA A 44 -5.70 -10.20 -26.20
CA ALA A 44 -4.43 -10.45 -25.52
C ALA A 44 -4.16 -11.94 -25.43
N ARG A 45 -2.99 -12.40 -25.92
CA ARG A 45 -2.63 -13.82 -25.99
C ARG A 45 -1.30 -14.15 -25.31
N SER A 46 -0.37 -13.22 -25.27
CA SER A 46 0.95 -13.41 -24.66
C SER A 46 1.34 -12.19 -23.84
N ALA A 47 1.96 -12.42 -22.70
CA ALA A 47 2.60 -11.38 -21.91
C ALA A 47 4.03 -11.16 -22.43
N ARG A 48 4.40 -9.91 -22.71
CA ARG A 48 5.77 -9.53 -23.02
C ARG A 48 6.54 -9.28 -21.72
N ILE A 49 7.57 -10.06 -21.54
CA ILE A 49 8.40 -10.02 -20.33
C ILE A 49 9.84 -9.78 -20.74
N ARG A 50 10.52 -8.83 -20.09
CA ARG A 50 11.96 -8.64 -20.23
C ARG A 50 12.67 -9.38 -19.10
N ARG A 51 13.56 -10.30 -19.48
CA ARG A 51 14.40 -11.07 -18.56
C ARG A 51 15.84 -11.07 -19.09
N GLU A 52 16.78 -10.79 -18.20
CA GLU A 52 18.21 -10.83 -18.55
C GLU A 52 18.56 -10.06 -19.84
N GLY A 53 17.88 -8.92 -20.05
CA GLY A 53 18.04 -8.06 -21.22
C GLY A 53 17.36 -8.53 -22.51
N ARG A 54 16.64 -9.67 -22.48
CA ARG A 54 15.91 -10.21 -23.63
C ARG A 54 14.40 -10.08 -23.43
N GLU A 55 13.67 -9.81 -24.50
CA GLU A 55 12.22 -9.81 -24.49
C GLU A 55 11.70 -11.19 -24.91
N GLU A 56 10.78 -11.72 -24.16
CA GLU A 56 10.14 -13.02 -24.36
C GLU A 56 8.62 -12.83 -24.38
N ALA A 57 7.94 -13.57 -25.24
CA ALA A 57 6.48 -13.67 -25.26
C ALA A 57 6.05 -14.93 -24.52
N TRP A 58 5.21 -14.74 -23.50
CA TRP A 58 4.70 -15.84 -22.67
C TRP A 58 3.21 -16.02 -22.91
N PRO A 59 2.79 -17.09 -23.62
CA PRO A 59 1.38 -17.36 -23.86
C PRO A 59 0.63 -17.62 -22.54
N PHE A 60 -0.62 -17.16 -22.48
CA PHE A 60 -1.49 -17.38 -21.33
C PHE A 60 -2.94 -17.65 -21.76
N GLY A 61 -3.67 -18.40 -20.94
CA GLY A 61 -5.14 -18.46 -21.00
C GLY A 61 -5.78 -17.34 -20.19
N LEU A 62 -5.14 -16.98 -19.08
CA LEU A 62 -5.58 -15.88 -18.19
C LEU A 62 -4.35 -15.16 -17.65
N LEU A 63 -4.33 -13.85 -17.78
CA LEU A 63 -3.36 -12.95 -17.16
C LEU A 63 -4.04 -12.18 -16.01
N VAL A 64 -3.49 -12.28 -14.80
CA VAL A 64 -3.93 -11.45 -13.67
C VAL A 64 -2.88 -10.41 -13.36
N LEU A 65 -3.25 -9.14 -13.45
CA LEU A 65 -2.40 -8.01 -13.11
C LEU A 65 -2.56 -7.65 -11.63
N ALA A 66 -1.56 -7.93 -10.83
CA ALA A 66 -1.50 -7.56 -9.41
C ALA A 66 -0.16 -6.91 -9.02
N PRO A 67 0.37 -5.92 -9.79
CA PRO A 67 1.72 -5.40 -9.63
C PRO A 67 1.85 -4.32 -8.55
N GLY A 68 0.89 -4.20 -7.62
CA GLY A 68 0.91 -3.20 -6.57
C GLY A 68 1.06 -1.76 -7.10
N PRO A 69 2.11 -1.02 -6.71
CA PRO A 69 2.34 0.36 -7.18
C PRO A 69 2.55 0.48 -8.69
N GLY A 70 2.96 -0.58 -9.35
CA GLY A 70 3.10 -0.63 -10.80
C GLY A 70 1.79 -0.69 -11.58
N LEU A 71 0.65 -0.83 -10.90
CA LEU A 71 -0.65 -1.01 -11.55
C LEU A 71 -1.02 0.12 -12.51
N PRO A 72 -0.87 1.42 -12.18
CA PRO A 72 -1.19 2.49 -13.12
C PRO A 72 -0.35 2.42 -14.41
N ARG A 73 0.92 2.00 -14.30
CA ARG A 73 1.82 1.82 -15.45
C ARG A 73 1.40 0.61 -16.30
N ALA A 74 1.11 -0.52 -15.64
CA ALA A 74 0.69 -1.74 -16.33
C ALA A 74 -0.62 -1.54 -17.11
N LEU A 75 -1.60 -0.87 -16.52
CA LEU A 75 -2.87 -0.54 -17.17
C LEU A 75 -2.68 0.38 -18.40
N ARG A 76 -1.81 1.39 -18.29
CA ARG A 76 -1.48 2.23 -19.46
C ARG A 76 -0.80 1.45 -20.58
N ALA A 77 0.10 0.53 -20.25
CA ALA A 77 0.76 -0.33 -21.23
C ALA A 77 -0.22 -1.26 -22.00
N LEU A 78 -1.37 -1.54 -21.39
CA LEU A 78 -2.46 -2.31 -22.00
C LEU A 78 -3.46 -1.44 -22.79
N GLY A 79 -3.35 -0.12 -22.70
CA GLY A 79 -4.32 0.81 -23.33
C GLY A 79 -5.57 1.07 -22.50
N HIS A 80 -5.58 0.68 -21.21
CA HIS A 80 -6.68 0.88 -20.26
C HIS A 80 -6.26 1.82 -19.12
N PRO A 81 -6.01 3.11 -19.36
CA PRO A 81 -5.69 4.04 -18.29
C PRO A 81 -6.91 4.22 -17.39
N LEU A 82 -6.80 3.80 -16.12
CA LEU A 82 -7.81 4.03 -15.11
C LEU A 82 -7.40 5.20 -14.20
N PRO A 83 -8.35 5.88 -13.54
CA PRO A 83 -8.09 7.04 -12.68
C PRO A 83 -7.51 6.60 -11.33
N LEU A 84 -6.29 6.09 -11.35
CA LEU A 84 -5.58 5.67 -10.16
C LEU A 84 -4.57 6.72 -9.72
N THR A 85 -4.48 6.91 -8.42
CA THR A 85 -3.42 7.66 -7.77
C THR A 85 -2.63 6.75 -6.83
N ALA A 86 -1.40 7.15 -6.54
CA ALA A 86 -0.55 6.48 -5.58
C ALA A 86 -0.02 7.51 -4.59
N GLU A 87 -0.07 7.20 -3.31
CA GLU A 87 0.44 8.05 -2.25
C GLU A 87 1.59 7.34 -1.53
N PRO A 88 2.78 7.96 -1.43
CA PRO A 88 3.84 7.42 -0.58
C PRO A 88 3.46 7.61 0.89
N HIS A 89 3.48 6.53 1.64
CA HIS A 89 3.28 6.51 3.09
C HIS A 89 4.53 6.00 3.78
N PHE A 90 4.95 6.71 4.82
CA PHE A 90 6.13 6.38 5.61
C PHE A 90 5.75 5.94 7.00
N LYS A 91 6.45 4.93 7.52
CA LYS A 91 6.37 4.45 8.88
C LYS A 91 7.73 4.61 9.55
N ALA A 92 7.73 4.98 10.81
CA ALA A 92 8.93 5.17 11.61
C ALA A 92 8.94 4.14 12.74
N TRP A 93 10.00 3.36 12.86
CA TRP A 93 10.23 2.48 13.98
C TRP A 93 11.19 3.15 14.98
N PHE A 94 10.74 3.27 16.22
CA PHE A 94 11.51 3.84 17.32
C PHE A 94 11.93 2.74 18.29
N PRO A 95 13.21 2.71 18.72
CA PRO A 95 13.61 1.91 19.86
C PRO A 95 12.99 2.49 21.13
N ASP A 96 12.45 1.65 21.98
CA ASP A 96 11.80 2.07 23.22
C ASP A 96 12.12 1.10 24.37
N PRO A 97 13.37 1.10 24.88
CA PRO A 97 13.78 0.18 25.92
C PRO A 97 13.05 0.41 27.24
N GLU A 98 12.53 1.61 27.45
CA GLU A 98 11.82 1.96 28.69
C GLU A 98 10.32 1.65 28.62
N GLY A 99 9.80 1.22 27.45
CA GLY A 99 8.39 0.85 27.31
C GLY A 99 7.42 2.02 27.44
N ARG A 100 7.79 3.20 26.96
CA ARG A 100 6.91 4.39 26.93
C ARG A 100 5.68 4.19 26.07
N PHE A 101 5.84 3.41 25.00
CA PHE A 101 4.72 2.85 24.27
C PHE A 101 4.36 1.49 24.90
N PRO A 102 3.17 1.32 25.50
CA PRO A 102 2.83 0.09 26.22
C PRO A 102 2.95 -1.14 25.31
N ARG A 103 3.69 -2.15 25.74
CA ARG A 103 3.99 -3.37 24.95
C ARG A 103 2.76 -4.17 24.57
N GLU A 104 1.73 -4.14 25.39
CA GLU A 104 0.47 -4.86 25.19
C GLU A 104 -0.61 -3.98 24.56
N ALA A 105 -0.28 -2.74 24.17
CA ALA A 105 -1.24 -1.86 23.52
C ALA A 105 -1.68 -2.45 22.17
N PRO A 106 -2.96 -2.33 21.83
CA PRO A 106 -3.43 -2.56 20.46
C PRO A 106 -2.88 -1.47 19.54
N LEU A 107 -3.29 -1.50 18.27
CA LEU A 107 -3.10 -0.35 17.39
C LEU A 107 -3.85 0.86 17.97
N LEU A 108 -3.12 1.91 18.30
CA LEU A 108 -3.66 3.18 18.77
C LEU A 108 -3.80 4.15 17.60
N ILE A 109 -4.94 4.82 17.48
CA ILE A 109 -5.21 5.79 16.41
C ILE A 109 -5.72 7.08 17.05
N TRP A 110 -5.07 8.20 16.75
CA TRP A 110 -5.60 9.53 17.05
C TRP A 110 -6.48 10.00 15.89
N ASN A 111 -7.77 10.15 16.16
CA ASN A 111 -8.78 10.41 15.14
C ASN A 111 -9.38 11.82 15.21
N GLU A 112 -8.62 12.77 15.74
CA GLU A 112 -9.00 14.19 15.76
C GLU A 112 -7.93 15.04 15.08
N PRO A 113 -8.29 16.21 14.51
CA PRO A 113 -7.31 17.17 14.05
C PRO A 113 -6.38 17.61 15.19
N GLN A 114 -5.14 17.91 14.87
CA GLN A 114 -4.15 18.28 15.88
C GLN A 114 -3.08 19.22 15.35
N GLU A 115 -2.51 20.01 16.24
CA GLU A 115 -1.27 20.73 16.04
C GLU A 115 -0.13 19.93 16.69
N ILE A 116 0.91 19.64 15.94
CA ILE A 116 2.01 18.77 16.41
C ILE A 116 3.21 19.56 16.93
N PHE A 117 3.25 20.86 16.69
CA PHE A 117 4.29 21.76 17.19
C PHE A 117 3.71 22.73 18.21
N ALA A 118 4.46 22.99 19.28
CA ALA A 118 4.10 24.01 20.24
C ALA A 118 4.21 25.43 19.63
N PRO A 119 3.49 26.44 20.13
CA PRO A 119 3.54 27.80 19.58
C PRO A 119 4.97 28.37 19.44
N GLU A 120 5.83 28.08 20.43
CA GLU A 120 7.22 28.55 20.46
C GLU A 120 8.07 27.84 19.37
N GLU A 121 7.81 26.55 19.13
CA GLU A 121 8.46 25.78 18.07
C GLU A 121 8.03 26.28 16.70
N ARG A 122 6.74 26.60 16.51
CA ARG A 122 6.21 27.12 15.24
C ARG A 122 6.91 28.40 14.81
N ALA A 123 7.09 29.33 15.73
CA ALA A 123 7.76 30.61 15.44
C ALA A 123 9.21 30.40 14.95
N LEU A 124 9.89 29.35 15.39
CA LEU A 124 11.26 29.02 14.96
C LEU A 124 11.30 28.31 13.59
N LEU A 125 10.22 27.63 13.23
CA LEU A 125 10.14 26.80 12.03
C LEU A 125 9.42 27.49 10.85
N GLU A 126 8.91 28.71 11.04
CA GLU A 126 8.19 29.46 9.98
C GLU A 126 9.05 29.73 8.73
N GLU A 127 10.36 29.87 8.90
CA GLU A 127 11.30 30.11 7.80
C GLU A 127 11.65 28.82 7.02
N GLU A 128 11.32 27.64 7.58
CA GLU A 128 11.59 26.35 6.96
C GLU A 128 10.47 25.95 5.99
N ALA A 129 10.64 26.26 4.71
CA ALA A 129 9.62 26.07 3.68
C ALA A 129 9.02 24.64 3.61
N GLU A 130 9.84 23.63 3.94
CA GLU A 130 9.40 22.21 3.96
C GLU A 130 8.49 21.89 5.15
N LEU A 131 8.61 22.62 6.26
CA LEU A 131 7.85 22.43 7.49
C LEU A 131 6.63 23.35 7.57
N ALA A 132 6.62 24.47 6.88
CA ALA A 132 5.53 25.44 6.91
C ALA A 132 4.12 24.81 6.76
N PRO A 133 3.88 23.84 5.86
CA PRO A 133 2.57 23.16 5.75
C PRO A 133 2.18 22.34 6.98
N LEU A 134 3.14 22.00 7.86
CA LEU A 134 2.94 21.19 9.06
C LEU A 134 2.68 22.02 10.32
N LEU A 135 2.79 23.35 10.25
CA LEU A 135 2.71 24.24 11.40
C LEU A 135 1.27 24.59 11.81
N GLY A 136 0.28 24.20 11.02
CA GLY A 136 -1.13 24.43 11.30
C GLY A 136 -1.85 23.23 11.91
N LEU A 137 -3.17 23.31 11.90
CA LEU A 137 -4.05 22.23 12.28
C LEU A 137 -4.02 21.13 11.21
N LEU A 138 -3.51 19.97 11.58
CA LEU A 138 -3.34 18.82 10.70
C LEU A 138 -4.52 17.85 10.81
N PRO A 139 -4.86 17.11 9.73
CA PRO A 139 -5.95 16.15 9.74
C PRO A 139 -5.69 15.00 10.74
N PRO A 140 -6.74 14.26 11.14
CA PRO A 140 -6.59 13.06 11.98
C PRO A 140 -5.82 11.95 11.28
N GLY A 141 -5.44 10.88 12.01
CA GLY A 141 -4.90 9.66 11.43
C GLY A 141 -3.50 9.27 11.91
N ALA A 142 -2.93 9.99 12.89
CA ALA A 142 -1.71 9.52 13.54
C ALA A 142 -1.99 8.20 14.27
N HIS A 143 -1.17 7.19 14.02
CA HIS A 143 -1.36 5.90 14.65
C HIS A 143 -0.04 5.18 14.93
N GLY A 144 -0.08 4.25 15.89
CA GLY A 144 1.09 3.47 16.26
C GLY A 144 0.72 2.18 16.98
N ARG A 145 1.68 1.27 17.00
CA ARG A 145 1.56 -0.01 17.69
C ARG A 145 2.92 -0.50 18.18
N PRO A 146 2.94 -1.35 19.22
CA PRO A 146 4.20 -1.98 19.62
C PRO A 146 4.75 -2.86 18.49
N GLU A 147 6.08 -2.91 18.37
CA GLU A 147 6.78 -3.71 17.38
C GLU A 147 8.16 -4.14 17.91
N GLY A 148 8.27 -5.41 18.35
CA GLY A 148 9.50 -5.92 18.97
C GLY A 148 9.92 -5.11 20.19
N GLU A 149 11.18 -4.68 20.24
CA GLU A 149 11.76 -3.87 21.34
C GLU A 149 11.44 -2.36 21.23
N GLY A 150 10.49 -1.99 20.35
CA GLY A 150 10.10 -0.62 20.12
C GLY A 150 8.65 -0.51 19.71
N PHE A 151 8.36 0.49 18.90
CA PHE A 151 7.05 0.69 18.31
C PHE A 151 7.14 1.29 16.92
N LEU A 152 6.10 1.07 16.13
CA LEU A 152 5.87 1.77 14.86
C LEU A 152 4.97 2.98 15.09
N ALA A 153 5.35 4.09 14.50
CA ALA A 153 4.55 5.30 14.40
C ALA A 153 4.33 5.65 12.93
N LEU A 154 3.12 6.01 12.57
CA LEU A 154 2.73 6.44 11.24
C LEU A 154 1.86 7.69 11.35
N TYR A 155 2.23 8.69 10.59
CA TYR A 155 1.41 9.88 10.37
C TYR A 155 1.83 10.54 9.07
N ASN A 156 0.91 10.60 8.11
CA ASN A 156 1.12 11.24 6.81
C ASN A 156 0.03 12.30 6.59
N PRO A 157 0.10 13.43 7.31
CA PRO A 157 -0.96 14.43 7.32
C PRO A 157 -1.12 15.17 5.99
N LEU A 158 -0.07 15.19 5.16
CA LEU A 158 -0.02 15.90 3.88
C LEU A 158 0.41 14.93 2.78
N PRO A 159 -0.44 13.97 2.40
CA PRO A 159 -0.09 13.01 1.38
C PRO A 159 0.11 13.71 0.03
N ARG A 160 1.12 13.25 -0.73
CA ARG A 160 1.33 13.66 -2.11
C ARG A 160 0.77 12.57 -3.02
N GLU A 161 -0.11 12.95 -3.92
CA GLU A 161 -0.62 12.03 -4.92
C GLU A 161 0.28 12.00 -6.15
N GLU A 162 0.60 10.81 -6.62
CA GLU A 162 1.33 10.56 -7.85
C GLU A 162 0.44 9.76 -8.80
N ALA A 163 0.22 10.25 -10.01
CA ALA A 163 -0.57 9.54 -11.01
C ALA A 163 0.10 8.25 -11.50
N ALA A 164 1.42 8.15 -11.39
CA ALA A 164 2.21 6.98 -11.77
C ALA A 164 3.54 6.97 -11.05
N PRO A 165 3.65 6.25 -9.94
CA PRO A 165 4.92 6.12 -9.26
C PRO A 165 5.97 5.49 -10.19
N SER A 166 7.21 5.95 -10.07
CA SER A 166 8.34 5.46 -10.88
C SER A 166 8.73 4.01 -10.63
N GLY A 167 8.12 3.38 -9.64
CA GLY A 167 8.44 2.03 -9.16
C GLY A 167 9.41 1.99 -7.99
N CYS A 168 10.10 3.10 -7.70
CA CYS A 168 10.92 3.26 -6.51
C CYS A 168 10.18 4.16 -5.51
N LEU A 169 10.13 3.76 -4.24
CA LEU A 169 9.61 4.62 -3.19
C LEU A 169 10.51 5.86 -3.09
N PRO A 170 9.97 7.07 -3.04
CA PRO A 170 10.76 8.27 -2.81
C PRO A 170 11.44 8.20 -1.43
N SER A 171 12.54 8.88 -1.28
CA SER A 171 13.18 9.02 0.04
C SER A 171 12.20 9.69 1.01
N PRO A 172 12.10 9.20 2.24
CA PRO A 172 11.25 9.84 3.23
C PRO A 172 11.74 11.27 3.49
N PRO A 173 10.83 12.23 3.72
CA PRO A 173 11.22 13.54 4.20
C PRO A 173 12.05 13.42 5.48
N PRO A 174 13.07 14.26 5.70
CA PRO A 174 13.93 14.19 6.87
C PRO A 174 13.16 14.18 8.22
N PHE A 175 12.04 14.88 8.26
CA PHE A 175 11.19 15.03 9.44
C PHE A 175 10.07 13.96 9.55
N ALA A 176 9.93 13.04 8.59
CA ALA A 176 8.81 12.07 8.56
C ALA A 176 8.69 11.27 9.88
N GLY A 177 9.81 10.85 10.45
CA GLY A 177 9.81 10.13 11.72
C GLY A 177 9.35 10.98 12.89
N GLU A 178 9.82 12.23 12.98
CA GLU A 178 9.44 13.15 14.04
C GLU A 178 7.95 13.54 13.96
N VAL A 179 7.44 13.80 12.77
CA VAL A 179 6.02 14.06 12.52
C VAL A 179 5.16 12.88 13.00
N ALA A 180 5.57 11.65 12.66
CA ALA A 180 4.87 10.45 13.12
C ALA A 180 4.89 10.29 14.65
N LEU A 181 6.03 10.57 15.28
CA LEU A 181 6.17 10.54 16.74
C LEU A 181 5.28 11.59 17.41
N ARG A 182 5.34 12.84 16.94
CA ARG A 182 4.57 13.96 17.51
C ARG A 182 3.06 13.73 17.39
N GLY A 183 2.62 13.11 16.28
CA GLY A 183 1.23 12.75 16.09
C GLY A 183 0.65 11.82 17.15
N LEU A 184 1.49 11.08 17.87
CA LEU A 184 1.07 10.20 18.98
C LEU A 184 1.07 10.86 20.36
N PHE A 185 1.55 12.09 20.49
CA PHE A 185 1.64 12.76 21.80
C PHE A 185 0.30 12.96 22.52
N PRO A 186 -0.83 13.18 21.83
CA PRO A 186 -2.12 13.25 22.52
C PRO A 186 -2.50 11.95 23.22
N LEU A 187 -2.14 10.80 22.64
CA LEU A 187 -2.39 9.48 23.22
C LEU A 187 -1.36 9.10 24.29
N LEU A 188 -0.09 9.38 24.02
CA LEU A 188 1.05 8.95 24.81
C LEU A 188 2.03 10.10 25.02
N PRO A 189 1.74 11.04 25.95
CA PRO A 189 2.60 12.21 26.19
C PRO A 189 4.04 11.87 26.58
N GLY A 190 4.28 10.69 27.18
CA GLY A 190 5.61 10.20 27.54
C GLY A 190 6.54 9.97 26.36
N LEU A 191 6.02 9.84 25.15
CA LEU A 191 6.81 9.72 23.92
C LEU A 191 7.60 10.99 23.58
N ARG A 192 7.28 12.14 24.20
CA ARG A 192 8.07 13.39 24.06
C ARG A 192 9.54 13.19 24.44
N ALA A 193 9.83 12.27 25.35
CA ALA A 193 11.20 11.94 25.75
C ALA A 193 12.03 11.30 24.61
N LEU A 194 11.38 10.87 23.53
CA LEU A 194 12.04 10.31 22.35
C LEU A 194 12.30 11.35 21.24
N LEU A 195 11.97 12.63 21.48
CA LEU A 195 12.39 13.70 20.57
C LEU A 195 13.91 13.69 20.43
N GLY A 196 14.41 13.77 19.21
CA GLY A 196 15.84 13.67 18.90
C GLY A 196 16.36 12.22 18.75
N VAL A 197 15.58 11.20 19.10
CA VAL A 197 15.94 9.80 18.80
C VAL A 197 15.73 9.55 17.31
N ARG A 198 16.77 9.03 16.65
CA ARG A 198 16.72 8.75 15.21
C ARG A 198 15.96 7.44 14.95
N PRO A 199 14.79 7.47 14.29
CA PRO A 199 14.05 6.26 13.95
C PRO A 199 14.63 5.56 12.71
N ARG A 200 14.23 4.33 12.48
CA ARG A 200 14.32 3.68 11.18
C ARG A 200 13.04 4.00 10.40
N VAL A 201 13.17 4.63 9.24
CA VAL A 201 12.03 5.01 8.40
C VAL A 201 11.99 4.13 7.16
N ASP A 202 10.82 3.61 6.87
CA ASP A 202 10.51 2.78 5.70
C ASP A 202 9.13 3.17 5.18
N GLY A 203 8.70 2.66 4.03
CA GLY A 203 7.40 3.02 3.50
C GLY A 203 6.93 2.16 2.34
N GLY A 204 5.82 2.62 1.76
CA GLY A 204 5.20 2.00 0.59
C GLY A 204 4.23 2.95 -0.07
N TYR A 205 3.73 2.56 -1.24
CA TYR A 205 2.67 3.30 -1.91
C TYR A 205 1.29 2.73 -1.56
N TYR A 206 0.35 3.61 -1.26
CA TYR A 206 -1.07 3.30 -1.26
C TYR A 206 -1.65 3.67 -2.61
N VAL A 207 -1.99 2.65 -3.41
CA VAL A 207 -2.65 2.86 -4.70
C VAL A 207 -4.15 2.88 -4.50
N ARG A 208 -4.81 3.91 -5.03
CA ARG A 208 -6.25 4.15 -4.83
C ARG A 208 -6.97 4.42 -6.13
N THR A 209 -8.24 4.06 -6.15
CA THR A 209 -9.25 4.64 -7.04
C THR A 209 -9.82 5.92 -6.41
N PRO A 210 -10.48 6.81 -7.18
CA PRO A 210 -11.09 8.03 -6.62
C PRO A 210 -12.04 7.79 -5.45
N GLU A 211 -12.80 6.70 -5.49
CA GLU A 211 -13.72 6.30 -4.44
C GLU A 211 -13.08 5.43 -3.34
N ASN A 212 -11.77 5.24 -3.40
CA ASN A 212 -10.99 4.41 -2.48
C ASN A 212 -11.50 2.95 -2.35
N ARG A 213 -11.95 2.38 -3.47
CA ARG A 213 -12.41 1.00 -3.57
C ARG A 213 -11.46 0.16 -4.41
N PRO A 214 -11.26 -1.13 -4.10
CA PRO A 214 -10.39 -2.00 -4.88
C PRO A 214 -10.79 -2.11 -6.36
N LEU A 215 -9.84 -2.53 -7.16
CA LEU A 215 -10.07 -3.10 -8.48
C LEU A 215 -9.98 -4.62 -8.39
N LEU A 216 -11.02 -5.32 -8.85
CA LEU A 216 -11.07 -6.77 -8.83
C LEU A 216 -11.94 -7.27 -9.97
N GLY A 217 -11.38 -8.06 -10.87
CA GLY A 217 -12.15 -8.73 -11.92
C GLY A 217 -11.64 -8.49 -13.34
N PRO A 218 -12.46 -8.80 -14.36
CA PRO A 218 -12.07 -8.70 -15.76
C PRO A 218 -11.83 -7.24 -16.18
N LEU A 219 -10.73 -7.00 -16.87
CA LEU A 219 -10.40 -5.74 -17.52
C LEU A 219 -10.75 -5.80 -19.01
N GLU A 220 -10.34 -6.88 -19.65
CA GLU A 220 -10.66 -7.26 -21.01
C GLU A 220 -10.63 -8.78 -21.13
N GLU A 221 -10.97 -9.35 -22.28
CA GLU A 221 -10.94 -10.81 -22.46
C GLU A 221 -9.53 -11.37 -22.22
N GLY A 222 -9.42 -12.35 -21.34
CA GLY A 222 -8.17 -12.98 -20.94
C GLY A 222 -7.29 -12.16 -19.99
N VAL A 223 -7.64 -10.90 -19.67
CA VAL A 223 -6.86 -10.05 -18.76
C VAL A 223 -7.71 -9.56 -17.60
N TRP A 224 -7.26 -9.84 -16.41
CA TRP A 224 -7.92 -9.50 -15.16
C TRP A 224 -7.02 -8.64 -14.27
N VAL A 225 -7.60 -7.95 -13.31
CA VAL A 225 -6.87 -7.09 -12.39
C VAL A 225 -7.25 -7.36 -10.94
N LEU A 226 -6.26 -7.27 -10.07
CA LEU A 226 -6.42 -7.21 -8.62
C LEU A 226 -5.48 -6.14 -8.07
N GLY A 227 -6.01 -5.05 -7.54
CA GLY A 227 -5.17 -3.98 -7.01
C GLY A 227 -5.95 -2.81 -6.46
N ALA A 228 -5.27 -1.68 -6.31
CA ALA A 228 -5.81 -0.46 -5.69
C ALA A 228 -6.40 -0.73 -4.29
N LEU A 229 -5.70 -1.55 -3.51
CA LEU A 229 -6.14 -1.97 -2.17
C LEU A 229 -5.80 -0.93 -1.08
N SER A 230 -5.36 0.27 -1.46
CA SER A 230 -5.02 1.34 -0.52
C SER A 230 -4.08 0.86 0.60
N GLY A 231 -4.31 1.28 1.84
CA GLY A 231 -3.54 0.87 3.03
C GLY A 231 -3.98 -0.46 3.67
N TYR A 232 -5.02 -1.10 3.18
CA TYR A 232 -5.57 -2.35 3.75
C TYR A 232 -5.28 -3.60 2.89
N GLY A 233 -4.32 -3.51 1.97
CA GLY A 233 -4.02 -4.58 1.02
C GLY A 233 -3.73 -5.93 1.66
N VAL A 234 -2.93 -5.98 2.74
CA VAL A 234 -2.61 -7.25 3.42
C VAL A 234 -3.84 -7.90 4.01
N MET A 235 -4.74 -7.13 4.61
CA MET A 235 -5.98 -7.63 5.19
C MET A 235 -6.97 -8.14 4.14
N ALA A 236 -7.02 -7.48 2.98
CA ALA A 236 -7.97 -7.79 1.92
C ALA A 236 -7.46 -8.83 0.92
N ALA A 237 -6.15 -9.02 0.80
CA ALA A 237 -5.53 -9.78 -0.29
C ALA A 237 -6.05 -11.22 -0.41
N LEU A 238 -6.20 -11.93 0.71
CA LEU A 238 -6.67 -13.32 0.69
C LEU A 238 -8.12 -13.42 0.23
N GLY A 239 -9.01 -12.59 0.78
CA GLY A 239 -10.42 -12.56 0.40
C GLY A 239 -10.62 -12.12 -1.05
N ALA A 240 -9.88 -11.09 -1.47
CA ALA A 240 -9.92 -10.59 -2.84
C ALA A 240 -9.35 -11.61 -3.83
N GLY A 241 -8.25 -12.27 -3.48
CA GLY A 241 -7.64 -13.33 -4.30
C GLY A 241 -8.58 -14.52 -4.48
N ASN A 242 -9.24 -14.96 -3.39
CA ASN A 242 -10.21 -16.06 -3.44
C ASN A 242 -11.42 -15.68 -4.31
N ALA A 243 -11.99 -14.48 -4.14
CA ALA A 243 -13.11 -14.01 -4.96
C ALA A 243 -12.73 -13.88 -6.44
N LEU A 244 -11.51 -13.40 -6.73
CA LEU A 244 -11.00 -13.32 -8.10
C LEU A 244 -10.88 -14.71 -8.74
N ALA A 245 -10.32 -15.68 -8.01
CA ALA A 245 -10.14 -17.05 -8.48
C ALA A 245 -11.49 -17.72 -8.76
N ALA A 246 -12.44 -17.65 -7.83
CA ALA A 246 -13.79 -18.16 -8.00
C ALA A 246 -14.47 -17.56 -9.24
N TRP A 247 -14.36 -16.23 -9.41
CA TRP A 247 -14.93 -15.55 -10.56
C TRP A 247 -14.28 -15.99 -11.88
N ALA A 248 -12.95 -16.11 -11.91
CA ALA A 248 -12.20 -16.55 -13.09
C ALA A 248 -12.52 -18.01 -13.49
N LEU A 249 -12.89 -18.85 -12.53
CA LEU A 249 -13.32 -20.22 -12.75
C LEU A 249 -14.81 -20.35 -13.11
N GLY A 250 -15.55 -19.23 -13.18
CA GLY A 250 -16.98 -19.23 -13.49
C GLY A 250 -17.88 -19.62 -12.31
N GLU A 251 -17.35 -19.61 -11.10
CA GLU A 251 -18.10 -19.87 -9.89
C GLU A 251 -18.91 -18.65 -9.46
N GLU A 252 -19.87 -18.85 -8.57
CA GLU A 252 -20.65 -17.76 -8.00
C GLU A 252 -19.78 -16.91 -7.06
N VAL A 253 -19.82 -15.59 -7.25
CA VAL A 253 -19.10 -14.64 -6.40
C VAL A 253 -20.05 -13.67 -5.70
N PRO A 254 -19.69 -13.20 -4.51
CA PRO A 254 -20.49 -12.20 -3.80
C PRO A 254 -20.71 -10.93 -4.64
N ALA A 255 -21.87 -10.32 -4.45
CA ALA A 255 -22.22 -9.09 -5.18
C ALA A 255 -21.19 -7.96 -5.00
N TRP A 256 -20.56 -7.85 -3.82
CA TRP A 256 -19.52 -6.87 -3.59
C TRP A 256 -18.30 -7.06 -4.50
N ALA A 257 -17.94 -8.30 -4.85
CA ALA A 257 -16.80 -8.56 -5.75
C ALA A 257 -17.06 -8.01 -7.15
N ARG A 258 -18.29 -8.17 -7.66
CA ARG A 258 -18.72 -7.62 -8.95
C ARG A 258 -18.74 -6.10 -8.94
N ALA A 259 -19.10 -5.48 -7.82
CA ALA A 259 -19.08 -4.02 -7.66
C ALA A 259 -17.67 -3.40 -7.74
N PHE A 260 -16.62 -4.22 -7.58
CA PHE A 260 -15.22 -3.78 -7.70
C PHE A 260 -14.65 -3.97 -9.10
N ALA A 261 -15.45 -4.43 -10.07
CA ALA A 261 -14.99 -4.61 -11.44
C ALA A 261 -14.48 -3.31 -12.07
N PRO A 262 -13.40 -3.39 -12.89
CA PRO A 262 -12.87 -2.23 -13.62
C PRO A 262 -13.89 -1.57 -14.55
N GLY A 263 -14.88 -2.32 -15.04
CA GLY A 263 -15.94 -1.83 -15.94
C GLY A 263 -16.61 -0.55 -15.46
N ARG A 264 -16.70 -0.35 -14.13
CA ARG A 264 -17.26 0.88 -13.54
C ARG A 264 -16.52 2.18 -13.93
N PHE A 265 -15.31 2.05 -14.51
CA PHE A 265 -14.52 3.18 -15.05
C PHE A 265 -14.38 3.16 -16.56
N LEU A 266 -14.82 2.10 -17.22
CA LEU A 266 -14.65 1.90 -18.67
C LEU A 266 -15.92 2.28 -19.45
N ASP A 267 -17.09 2.17 -18.83
CA ASP A 267 -18.35 2.65 -19.40
C ASP A 267 -18.56 4.11 -18.98
N PRO A 268 -18.47 5.08 -19.91
CA PRO A 268 -18.98 6.42 -19.63
C PRO A 268 -20.49 6.33 -19.47
N ALA A 269 -21.00 6.68 -18.29
CA ALA A 269 -22.44 6.83 -18.05
C ALA A 269 -23.03 7.95 -18.90
#